data_3a59f1b3910394a6995bc2b3340ba754
#
_entry.id   3a59f1b3910394a6995bc2b3340ba754
#
_cell.length_a   1.000
_cell.length_b   1.000
_cell.length_c   1.000
_cell.angle_alpha   90.00
_cell.angle_beta   90.00
_cell.angle_gamma   90.00
#
_symmetry.space_group_name_H-M   'P 1'
#
loop_
_entity.id
_entity.type
_entity.pdbx_description
1 polymer ?
#
loop_
_entity_poly.entity_id
_entity_poly.type
_entity_poly.pdbx_seq_one_letter_code
_entity_poly.pdbx_strand_id
1 'polypeptide(L)'
;MELVRSRLGPSRVSERRICRVLGQSRSTQRYVRRQPDDDRRLIDELRRWCEWYPRFGSERVHQLVLGAGWRVNFKRVHRLWKQEHLQVPGKQRKRRRLPGGSANGCVRHRAQHRNHVWSYDFLADRTEDGRQLKLLVVIDEFTRECLATEVGRTFTARDVMLTLQYLFAVRGAPEHIRSDNGPEFIAKELQRWLDRAAVRTLYIQKASPWENGYVESFNGKLRDELLNRELFLSVPEARFVLDEWRLEYNHRRPHSGLNWQTPAAYAAKMIDQPAGVFPAASRVASPVGATPLPPTPHAD
;
A
#
# COMPACT_ATOMS: atom_id res chain seq x y z
N MET A 1 -33.43 24.75 16.23
CA MET A 1 -33.73 26.03 16.90
C MET A 1 -34.17 27.10 15.89
N GLU A 2 -33.44 27.32 14.82
CA GLU A 2 -33.85 28.26 13.74
C GLU A 2 -35.23 27.96 13.15
N LEU A 3 -35.51 26.69 12.89
CA LEU A 3 -36.84 26.26 12.40
C LEU A 3 -38.00 26.60 13.36
N VAL A 4 -37.78 26.55 14.69
CA VAL A 4 -38.78 26.89 15.68
C VAL A 4 -38.93 28.42 15.78
N ARG A 5 -37.83 29.18 15.69
CA ARG A 5 -37.84 30.64 15.66
C ARG A 5 -38.46 31.20 14.38
N SER A 6 -38.20 30.57 13.22
CA SER A 6 -38.76 31.01 11.93
C SER A 6 -40.28 30.81 11.87
N ARG A 7 -40.81 29.75 12.51
CA ARG A 7 -42.26 29.49 12.51
C ARG A 7 -43.06 30.27 13.57
N LEU A 8 -42.43 30.59 14.71
CA LEU A 8 -43.15 31.21 15.84
C LEU A 8 -42.81 32.69 16.06
N GLY A 9 -41.87 33.25 15.31
CA GLY A 9 -41.34 34.59 15.47
C GLY A 9 -40.40 34.75 16.68
N PRO A 10 -39.40 35.67 16.61
CA PRO A 10 -38.34 35.79 17.62
C PRO A 10 -38.81 36.29 19.00
N SER A 11 -40.00 36.88 19.09
CA SER A 11 -40.56 37.52 20.31
C SER A 11 -41.44 36.60 21.15
N ARG A 12 -41.90 35.46 20.66
CA ARG A 12 -42.92 34.62 21.36
C ARG A 12 -42.36 33.52 22.26
N VAL A 13 -41.13 33.01 22.04
CA VAL A 13 -40.60 31.91 22.83
C VAL A 13 -39.14 32.16 23.18
N SER A 14 -38.80 32.25 24.45
CA SER A 14 -37.42 32.43 24.91
C SER A 14 -36.59 31.18 24.67
N GLU A 15 -35.28 31.37 24.39
CA GLU A 15 -34.30 30.29 24.26
C GLU A 15 -34.32 29.34 25.48
N ARG A 16 -34.50 29.91 26.70
CA ARG A 16 -34.59 29.15 27.96
C ARG A 16 -35.77 28.17 27.94
N ARG A 17 -36.91 28.60 27.41
CA ARG A 17 -38.13 27.76 27.30
C ARG A 17 -37.95 26.67 26.26
N ILE A 18 -37.37 27.00 25.11
CA ILE A 18 -37.09 26.04 24.05
C ILE A 18 -36.09 24.95 24.54
N CYS A 19 -35.00 25.36 25.18
CA CYS A 19 -34.02 24.42 25.72
C CYS A 19 -34.61 23.50 26.79
N ARG A 20 -35.52 24.00 27.62
CA ARG A 20 -36.24 23.20 28.63
C ARG A 20 -37.13 22.16 27.99
N VAL A 21 -37.92 22.53 26.98
CA VAL A 21 -38.82 21.64 26.26
C VAL A 21 -38.06 20.55 25.50
N LEU A 22 -36.90 20.90 24.92
CA LEU A 22 -36.06 19.97 24.18
C LEU A 22 -35.11 19.13 25.07
N GLY A 23 -35.11 19.34 26.38
CA GLY A 23 -34.19 18.67 27.30
C GLY A 23 -32.72 18.99 27.04
N GLN A 24 -32.40 20.11 26.35
CA GLN A 24 -31.07 20.48 25.95
C GLN A 24 -30.54 21.63 26.80
N SER A 25 -29.27 21.54 27.28
CA SER A 25 -28.66 22.65 28.03
C SER A 25 -28.43 23.87 27.14
N ARG A 26 -28.57 25.09 27.71
CA ARG A 26 -28.30 26.34 26.99
C ARG A 26 -26.86 26.46 26.56
N SER A 27 -25.92 25.96 27.38
CA SER A 27 -24.48 25.93 27.03
C SER A 27 -24.23 25.09 25.77
N THR A 28 -24.86 23.92 25.65
CA THR A 28 -24.79 23.08 24.43
C THR A 28 -25.40 23.78 23.23
N GLN A 29 -26.51 24.52 23.44
CA GLN A 29 -27.18 25.25 22.36
C GLN A 29 -26.34 26.43 21.83
N ARG A 30 -25.63 27.11 22.72
CA ARG A 30 -24.76 28.24 22.39
C ARG A 30 -23.34 27.83 21.99
N TYR A 31 -23.03 26.53 22.10
CA TYR A 31 -21.72 26.04 21.75
C TYR A 31 -21.47 26.22 20.24
N VAL A 32 -20.58 27.11 19.91
CA VAL A 32 -20.03 27.27 18.57
C VAL A 32 -18.69 26.55 18.57
N ARG A 33 -18.60 25.51 17.74
CA ARG A 33 -17.37 24.77 17.58
C ARG A 33 -16.30 25.69 16.96
N ARG A 34 -15.32 26.09 17.75
CA ARG A 34 -14.12 26.77 17.23
C ARG A 34 -13.23 25.71 16.61
N GLN A 35 -12.89 25.90 15.35
CA GLN A 35 -11.87 25.11 14.71
C GLN A 35 -10.52 25.78 15.02
N PRO A 36 -9.60 25.13 15.77
CA PRO A 36 -8.29 25.69 16.03
C PRO A 36 -7.54 25.96 14.72
N ASP A 37 -6.69 26.96 14.67
CA ASP A 37 -5.89 27.27 13.47
C ASP A 37 -4.99 26.08 13.07
N ASP A 38 -4.53 25.30 14.04
CA ASP A 38 -3.84 24.05 13.79
C ASP A 38 -4.69 23.00 13.07
N ASP A 39 -6.03 22.98 13.24
CA ASP A 39 -6.89 22.08 12.48
C ASP A 39 -6.97 22.49 11.01
N ARG A 40 -6.96 23.81 10.70
CA ARG A 40 -6.95 24.30 9.31
C ARG A 40 -5.67 23.90 8.60
N ARG A 41 -4.51 24.18 9.21
CA ARG A 41 -3.20 23.77 8.67
C ARG A 41 -3.11 22.26 8.46
N LEU A 42 -3.62 21.49 9.42
CA LEU A 42 -3.63 20.04 9.31
C LEU A 42 -4.57 19.56 8.18
N ILE A 43 -5.73 20.20 7.99
CA ILE A 43 -6.64 19.91 6.87
C ILE A 43 -5.94 20.15 5.53
N ASP A 44 -5.26 21.28 5.38
CA ASP A 44 -4.54 21.60 4.14
C ASP A 44 -3.44 20.58 3.87
N GLU A 45 -2.74 20.13 4.90
CA GLU A 45 -1.75 19.06 4.79
C GLU A 45 -2.41 17.71 4.40
N LEU A 46 -3.54 17.36 5.02
CA LEU A 46 -4.28 16.13 4.66
C LEU A 46 -4.77 16.15 3.22
N ARG A 47 -5.29 17.29 2.74
CA ARG A 47 -5.74 17.46 1.35
C ARG A 47 -4.57 17.28 0.38
N ARG A 48 -3.42 17.90 0.64
CA ARG A 48 -2.20 17.76 -0.15
C ARG A 48 -1.78 16.30 -0.28
N TRP A 49 -1.75 15.55 0.82
CA TRP A 49 -1.43 14.12 0.79
C TRP A 49 -2.46 13.29 0.03
N CYS A 50 -3.76 13.68 0.06
CA CYS A 50 -4.80 13.01 -0.71
C CYS A 50 -4.71 13.30 -2.21
N GLU A 51 -4.26 14.48 -2.61
CA GLU A 51 -3.99 14.83 -4.01
C GLU A 51 -2.88 13.95 -4.58
N TRP A 52 -1.78 13.82 -3.84
CA TRP A 52 -0.67 12.97 -4.28
C TRP A 52 -0.99 11.46 -4.21
N TYR A 53 -1.68 11.03 -3.17
CA TYR A 53 -1.98 9.63 -2.92
C TYR A 53 -3.49 9.39 -2.72
N PRO A 54 -4.33 9.56 -3.74
CA PRO A 54 -5.79 9.52 -3.60
C PRO A 54 -6.34 8.13 -3.22
N ARG A 55 -5.52 7.09 -3.28
CA ARG A 55 -5.88 5.73 -2.85
C ARG A 55 -5.39 5.38 -1.44
N PHE A 56 -4.75 6.32 -0.73
CA PHE A 56 -4.32 6.08 0.64
C PHE A 56 -5.47 6.35 1.62
N GLY A 57 -5.67 5.45 2.57
CA GLY A 57 -6.62 5.65 3.67
C GLY A 57 -6.01 6.48 4.81
N SER A 58 -6.88 6.96 5.73
CA SER A 58 -6.52 7.82 6.85
C SER A 58 -5.34 7.32 7.70
N GLU A 59 -5.17 6.02 7.89
CA GLU A 59 -4.06 5.45 8.67
C GLU A 59 -2.72 5.69 7.97
N ARG A 60 -2.67 5.48 6.64
CA ARG A 60 -1.43 5.68 5.89
C ARG A 60 -1.08 7.16 5.77
N VAL A 61 -2.07 8.01 5.51
CA VAL A 61 -1.87 9.47 5.47
C VAL A 61 -1.45 9.99 6.84
N HIS A 62 -1.98 9.45 7.95
CA HIS A 62 -1.50 9.80 9.28
C HIS A 62 0.01 9.53 9.45
N GLN A 63 0.51 8.40 8.92
CA GLN A 63 1.96 8.11 8.97
C GLN A 63 2.79 9.10 8.15
N LEU A 64 2.28 9.52 6.98
CA LEU A 64 2.93 10.55 6.16
C LEU A 64 2.97 11.90 6.89
N VAL A 65 1.88 12.29 7.54
CA VAL A 65 1.77 13.50 8.35
C VAL A 65 2.74 13.47 9.54
N LEU A 66 2.86 12.32 10.21
CA LEU A 66 3.87 12.13 11.27
C LEU A 66 5.30 12.26 10.72
N GLY A 67 5.56 11.67 9.55
CA GLY A 67 6.84 11.79 8.83
C GLY A 67 7.16 13.22 8.41
N ALA A 68 6.15 14.05 8.13
CA ALA A 68 6.28 15.47 7.84
C ALA A 68 6.50 16.34 9.12
N GLY A 69 6.68 15.71 10.30
CA GLY A 69 7.01 16.40 11.55
C GLY A 69 5.81 16.81 12.41
N TRP A 70 4.59 16.49 11.99
CA TRP A 70 3.42 16.77 12.81
C TRP A 70 3.34 15.87 14.05
N ARG A 71 3.01 16.44 15.18
CA ARG A 71 2.70 15.73 16.43
C ARG A 71 1.20 15.64 16.61
N VAL A 72 0.55 14.70 15.96
CA VAL A 72 -0.92 14.59 15.95
C VAL A 72 -1.38 13.16 16.23
N ASN A 73 -2.44 13.03 17.03
CA ASN A 73 -3.06 11.74 17.31
C ASN A 73 -3.93 11.29 16.12
N PHE A 74 -3.92 9.99 15.83
CA PHE A 74 -4.74 9.39 14.79
C PHE A 74 -6.24 9.72 14.92
N LYS A 75 -6.79 9.74 16.14
CA LYS A 75 -8.20 10.11 16.38
C LYS A 75 -8.54 11.50 15.84
N ARG A 76 -7.61 12.49 15.99
CA ARG A 76 -7.79 13.85 15.46
C ARG A 76 -7.75 13.83 13.93
N VAL A 77 -6.76 13.16 13.32
CA VAL A 77 -6.67 13.01 11.86
C VAL A 77 -7.91 12.33 11.30
N HIS A 78 -8.33 11.21 11.89
CA HIS A 78 -9.51 10.47 11.40
C HIS A 78 -10.82 11.26 11.52
N ARG A 79 -10.96 12.09 12.57
CA ARG A 79 -12.08 13.01 12.71
C ARG A 79 -12.12 14.05 11.60
N LEU A 80 -11.00 14.72 11.34
CA LEU A 80 -10.87 15.71 10.26
C LEU A 80 -11.06 15.06 8.89
N TRP A 81 -10.45 13.89 8.69
CA TRP A 81 -10.63 13.07 7.48
C TRP A 81 -12.10 12.83 7.11
N LYS A 82 -12.91 12.47 8.10
CA LYS A 82 -14.35 12.28 7.90
C LYS A 82 -15.07 13.59 7.65
N GLN A 83 -14.70 14.65 8.37
CA GLN A 83 -15.31 15.98 8.24
C GLN A 83 -15.07 16.57 6.85
N GLU A 84 -13.90 16.36 6.28
CA GLU A 84 -13.47 16.85 4.97
C GLU A 84 -13.84 15.91 3.82
N HIS A 85 -14.58 14.84 4.09
CA HIS A 85 -15.00 13.84 3.09
C HIS A 85 -13.85 13.20 2.28
N LEU A 86 -12.66 13.07 2.87
CA LEU A 86 -11.48 12.49 2.23
C LEU A 86 -11.51 10.94 2.20
N GLN A 87 -12.66 10.32 2.41
CA GLN A 87 -12.80 8.88 2.50
C GLN A 87 -12.61 8.22 1.13
N VAL A 88 -11.68 7.28 1.07
CA VAL A 88 -11.53 6.43 -0.12
C VAL A 88 -12.72 5.47 -0.20
N PRO A 89 -13.34 5.27 -1.38
CA PRO A 89 -14.40 4.29 -1.55
C PRO A 89 -13.98 2.92 -1.02
N GLY A 90 -14.82 2.36 -0.16
CA GLY A 90 -14.55 1.06 0.45
C GLY A 90 -14.53 -0.05 -0.60
N LYS A 91 -13.57 -0.96 -0.51
CA LYS A 91 -13.61 -2.18 -1.32
C LYS A 91 -14.89 -2.95 -0.98
N GLN A 92 -15.66 -3.33 -2.01
CA GLN A 92 -16.80 -4.22 -1.81
C GLN A 92 -16.33 -5.49 -1.08
N ARG A 93 -16.97 -5.78 0.06
CA ARG A 93 -16.65 -7.00 0.80
C ARG A 93 -17.05 -8.18 -0.08
N LYS A 94 -16.07 -8.95 -0.57
CA LYS A 94 -16.35 -10.26 -1.16
C LYS A 94 -17.12 -11.07 -0.11
N ARG A 95 -18.26 -11.68 -0.49
CA ARG A 95 -18.99 -12.59 0.40
C ARG A 95 -18.00 -13.58 0.99
N ARG A 96 -17.88 -13.62 2.33
CA ARG A 96 -17.10 -14.65 2.98
C ARG A 96 -17.64 -16.00 2.50
N ARG A 97 -16.83 -16.78 1.83
CA ARG A 97 -17.13 -18.21 1.70
C ARG A 97 -17.18 -18.73 3.13
N LEU A 98 -18.28 -19.38 3.49
CA LEU A 98 -18.35 -20.14 4.74
C LEU A 98 -17.13 -21.03 4.81
N PRO A 99 -16.48 -21.17 5.97
CA PRO A 99 -15.40 -22.11 6.15
C PRO A 99 -15.99 -23.53 6.01
N GLY A 100 -16.05 -24.01 4.80
CA GLY A 100 -16.14 -25.42 4.51
C GLY A 100 -14.78 -25.97 4.90
N GLY A 101 -14.72 -26.65 6.05
CA GLY A 101 -13.48 -27.13 6.59
C GLY A 101 -12.76 -28.05 5.64
N SER A 102 -11.67 -27.60 5.10
CA SER A 102 -10.52 -28.43 4.86
C SER A 102 -9.41 -27.84 5.72
N ALA A 103 -9.05 -28.57 6.75
CA ALA A 103 -7.79 -28.43 7.43
C ALA A 103 -6.69 -28.80 6.42
N ASN A 104 -6.54 -27.97 5.35
CA ASN A 104 -5.38 -28.02 4.53
C ASN A 104 -4.25 -27.42 5.35
N GLY A 105 -3.58 -28.29 6.10
CA GLY A 105 -2.33 -28.02 6.79
C GLY A 105 -1.21 -27.73 5.78
N CYS A 106 -1.46 -26.81 4.86
CA CYS A 106 -0.42 -26.30 3.98
C CYS A 106 0.57 -25.53 4.83
N VAL A 107 1.71 -26.12 5.12
CA VAL A 107 2.83 -25.46 5.79
C VAL A 107 3.35 -24.40 4.83
N ARG A 108 2.77 -23.19 4.94
CA ARG A 108 3.23 -22.05 4.16
C ARG A 108 4.68 -21.78 4.53
N HIS A 109 5.59 -21.96 3.57
CA HIS A 109 6.99 -21.59 3.74
C HIS A 109 7.10 -20.06 3.87
N ARG A 110 7.08 -19.57 5.11
CA ARG A 110 7.09 -18.14 5.41
C ARG A 110 8.51 -17.60 5.35
N ALA A 111 8.71 -16.51 4.62
CA ALA A 111 10.00 -15.83 4.59
C ALA A 111 10.41 -15.37 6.00
N GLN A 112 11.64 -15.66 6.41
CA GLN A 112 12.18 -15.40 7.74
C GLN A 112 13.22 -14.28 7.76
N HIS A 113 13.91 -14.04 6.64
CA HIS A 113 14.93 -13.01 6.49
C HIS A 113 14.93 -12.46 5.06
N ARG A 114 15.65 -11.38 4.83
CA ARG A 114 15.89 -10.80 3.51
C ARG A 114 16.49 -11.85 2.56
N ASN A 115 16.03 -11.87 1.32
CA ASN A 115 16.42 -12.85 0.30
C ASN A 115 16.11 -14.32 0.67
N HIS A 116 15.23 -14.59 1.65
CA HIS A 116 14.81 -15.96 1.92
C HIS A 116 13.86 -16.48 0.82
N VAL A 117 12.80 -15.75 0.55
CA VAL A 117 11.82 -16.10 -0.49
C VAL A 117 11.52 -14.87 -1.34
N TRP A 118 11.74 -14.96 -2.64
CA TRP A 118 11.22 -14.02 -3.60
C TRP A 118 10.00 -14.60 -4.28
N SER A 119 8.97 -13.79 -4.46
CA SER A 119 7.81 -14.14 -5.27
C SER A 119 7.80 -13.32 -6.53
N TYR A 120 7.47 -13.95 -7.66
CA TYR A 120 7.22 -13.24 -8.89
C TYR A 120 5.92 -13.67 -9.54
N ASP A 121 5.35 -12.77 -10.35
CA ASP A 121 4.08 -12.97 -11.02
C ASP A 121 3.97 -12.06 -12.23
N PHE A 122 3.08 -12.42 -13.16
CA PHE A 122 2.74 -11.59 -14.29
C PHE A 122 1.42 -10.85 -14.11
N LEU A 123 1.44 -9.57 -14.49
CA LEU A 123 0.25 -8.74 -14.62
C LEU A 123 0.04 -8.41 -16.10
N ALA A 124 -1.22 -8.29 -16.48
CA ALA A 124 -1.60 -7.80 -17.80
C ALA A 124 -2.26 -6.42 -17.68
N ASP A 125 -1.93 -5.53 -18.62
CA ASP A 125 -2.55 -4.23 -18.82
C ASP A 125 -2.61 -3.92 -20.32
N ARG A 126 -2.97 -2.71 -20.71
CA ARG A 126 -3.06 -2.29 -22.11
C ARG A 126 -2.57 -0.85 -22.27
N THR A 127 -1.98 -0.58 -23.45
CA THR A 127 -1.78 0.79 -23.91
C THR A 127 -3.07 1.39 -24.46
N GLU A 128 -3.13 2.71 -24.64
CA GLU A 128 -4.27 3.46 -25.17
C GLU A 128 -4.79 2.88 -26.48
N ASP A 129 -3.89 2.43 -27.35
CA ASP A 129 -4.20 1.77 -28.62
C ASP A 129 -4.77 0.35 -28.48
N GLY A 130 -5.04 -0.10 -27.24
CA GLY A 130 -5.61 -1.41 -26.92
C GLY A 130 -4.63 -2.58 -26.94
N ARG A 131 -3.35 -2.35 -27.36
CA ARG A 131 -2.35 -3.43 -27.37
C ARG A 131 -1.94 -3.84 -25.97
N GLN A 132 -1.78 -5.14 -25.77
CA GLN A 132 -1.45 -5.71 -24.47
C GLN A 132 -0.09 -5.23 -23.95
N LEU A 133 -0.05 -4.92 -22.66
CA LEU A 133 1.14 -4.82 -21.83
C LEU A 133 1.20 -6.03 -20.91
N LYS A 134 2.38 -6.63 -20.81
CA LYS A 134 2.68 -7.67 -19.83
C LYS A 134 3.73 -7.13 -18.87
N LEU A 135 3.52 -7.30 -17.58
CA LEU A 135 4.40 -6.81 -16.52
C LEU A 135 4.92 -8.01 -15.74
N LEU A 136 6.23 -8.11 -15.59
CA LEU A 136 6.87 -9.06 -14.66
C LEU A 136 7.16 -8.32 -13.35
N VAL A 137 6.59 -8.80 -12.26
CA VAL A 137 6.79 -8.25 -10.91
C VAL A 137 7.60 -9.24 -10.09
N VAL A 138 8.62 -8.76 -9.39
CA VAL A 138 9.43 -9.55 -8.43
C VAL A 138 9.43 -8.83 -7.09
N ILE A 139 9.07 -9.53 -6.01
CA ILE A 139 9.07 -8.98 -4.64
C ILE A 139 9.85 -9.88 -3.68
N ASP A 140 10.49 -9.29 -2.69
CA ASP A 140 10.98 -10.01 -1.52
C ASP A 140 9.84 -10.16 -0.49
N GLU A 141 9.48 -11.40 -0.16
CA GLU A 141 8.36 -11.67 0.75
C GLU A 141 8.62 -11.22 2.19
N PHE A 142 9.86 -11.12 2.62
CA PHE A 142 10.21 -10.69 3.97
C PHE A 142 10.18 -9.17 4.09
N THR A 143 10.96 -8.49 3.26
CA THR A 143 11.10 -7.03 3.30
C THR A 143 9.94 -6.29 2.64
N ARG A 144 9.11 -6.96 1.85
CA ARG A 144 8.05 -6.38 0.99
C ARG A 144 8.58 -5.44 -0.09
N GLU A 145 9.86 -5.39 -0.31
CA GLU A 145 10.43 -4.59 -1.39
C GLU A 145 9.99 -5.14 -2.74
N CYS A 146 9.60 -4.25 -3.62
CA CYS A 146 9.46 -4.53 -5.04
C CYS A 146 10.84 -4.46 -5.69
N LEU A 147 11.36 -5.60 -6.10
CA LEU A 147 12.71 -5.73 -6.64
C LEU A 147 12.76 -5.36 -8.12
N ALA A 148 11.73 -5.73 -8.88
CA ALA A 148 11.58 -5.40 -10.29
C ALA A 148 10.12 -5.22 -10.70
N THR A 149 9.90 -4.36 -11.68
CA THR A 149 8.66 -4.15 -12.44
C THR A 149 9.03 -4.03 -13.92
N GLU A 150 9.29 -5.16 -14.58
CA GLU A 150 9.64 -5.16 -16.01
C GLU A 150 8.39 -5.09 -16.88
N VAL A 151 8.46 -4.30 -17.96
CA VAL A 151 7.33 -4.09 -18.87
C VAL A 151 7.71 -4.45 -20.30
N GLY A 152 6.85 -5.22 -20.93
CA GLY A 152 7.00 -5.62 -22.33
C GLY A 152 5.67 -5.96 -22.99
N ARG A 153 5.69 -6.28 -24.27
CA ARG A 153 4.52 -6.83 -24.98
C ARG A 153 4.38 -8.32 -24.68
N THR A 154 5.50 -9.00 -24.60
CA THR A 154 5.62 -10.44 -24.31
C THR A 154 6.82 -10.67 -23.41
N PHE A 155 6.84 -11.79 -22.73
CA PHE A 155 7.99 -12.27 -21.97
C PHE A 155 8.27 -13.72 -22.33
N THR A 156 9.52 -14.03 -22.56
CA THR A 156 10.03 -15.38 -22.69
C THR A 156 10.70 -15.82 -21.38
N ALA A 157 10.99 -17.12 -21.23
CA ALA A 157 11.79 -17.62 -20.11
C ALA A 157 13.16 -16.94 -20.02
N ARG A 158 13.74 -16.60 -21.17
CA ARG A 158 15.02 -15.87 -21.24
C ARG A 158 14.93 -14.47 -20.66
N ASP A 159 13.83 -13.74 -20.91
CA ASP A 159 13.62 -12.41 -20.36
C ASP A 159 13.51 -12.46 -18.83
N VAL A 160 12.79 -13.45 -18.30
CA VAL A 160 12.70 -13.71 -16.86
C VAL A 160 14.09 -14.03 -16.29
N MET A 161 14.88 -14.88 -16.95
CA MET A 161 16.24 -15.22 -16.53
C MET A 161 17.15 -13.98 -16.48
N LEU A 162 17.11 -13.12 -17.49
CA LEU A 162 17.90 -11.88 -17.53
C LEU A 162 17.54 -10.95 -16.38
N THR A 163 16.25 -10.76 -16.10
CA THR A 163 15.80 -9.96 -14.95
C THR A 163 16.32 -10.55 -13.63
N LEU A 164 16.15 -11.86 -13.42
CA LEU A 164 16.60 -12.52 -12.21
C LEU A 164 18.14 -12.49 -12.09
N GLN A 165 18.86 -12.69 -13.18
CA GLN A 165 20.33 -12.63 -13.22
C GLN A 165 20.84 -11.24 -12.78
N TYR A 166 20.23 -10.18 -13.30
CA TYR A 166 20.53 -8.82 -12.86
C TYR A 166 20.28 -8.64 -11.35
N LEU A 167 19.12 -9.08 -10.88
CA LEU A 167 18.77 -8.98 -9.47
C LEU A 167 19.73 -9.78 -8.57
N PHE A 168 20.13 -10.98 -8.99
CA PHE A 168 21.10 -11.79 -8.25
C PHE A 168 22.47 -11.09 -8.16
N ALA A 169 22.91 -10.45 -9.24
CA ALA A 169 24.17 -9.71 -9.25
C ALA A 169 24.16 -8.49 -8.31
N VAL A 170 23.04 -7.76 -8.24
CA VAL A 170 22.94 -6.52 -7.46
C VAL A 170 22.61 -6.79 -6.00
N ARG A 171 21.81 -7.82 -5.70
CA ARG A 171 21.20 -8.02 -4.39
C ARG A 171 21.59 -9.33 -3.69
N GLY A 172 22.20 -10.24 -4.43
CA GLY A 172 22.42 -11.63 -4.03
C GLY A 172 21.23 -12.51 -4.41
N ALA A 173 21.49 -13.79 -4.66
CA ALA A 173 20.47 -14.76 -4.96
C ALA A 173 19.60 -15.07 -3.74
N PRO A 174 18.27 -15.28 -3.90
CA PRO A 174 17.41 -15.74 -2.81
C PRO A 174 17.63 -17.26 -2.58
N GLU A 175 17.23 -17.74 -1.40
CA GLU A 175 17.22 -19.18 -1.14
C GLU A 175 16.09 -19.88 -1.91
N HIS A 176 14.95 -19.20 -2.05
CA HIS A 176 13.76 -19.73 -2.68
C HIS A 176 13.13 -18.72 -3.63
N ILE A 177 12.59 -19.22 -4.72
CA ILE A 177 11.73 -18.46 -5.61
C ILE A 177 10.34 -19.12 -5.65
N ARG A 178 9.30 -18.32 -5.44
CA ARG A 178 7.90 -18.73 -5.53
C ARG A 178 7.27 -18.17 -6.79
N SER A 179 6.64 -19.04 -7.57
CA SER A 179 5.88 -18.66 -8.78
C SER A 179 4.61 -19.46 -8.90
N ASP A 180 3.70 -18.99 -9.73
CA ASP A 180 2.65 -19.84 -10.26
C ASP A 180 3.20 -20.86 -11.26
N ASN A 181 2.31 -21.70 -11.82
CA ASN A 181 2.65 -22.70 -12.81
C ASN A 181 2.51 -22.16 -14.24
N GLY A 182 2.78 -20.88 -14.48
CA GLY A 182 2.78 -20.28 -15.81
C GLY A 182 3.81 -20.95 -16.74
N PRO A 183 3.53 -21.06 -18.04
CA PRO A 183 4.43 -21.76 -18.98
C PRO A 183 5.83 -21.14 -19.05
N GLU A 184 5.94 -19.84 -18.83
CA GLU A 184 7.23 -19.11 -18.77
C GLU A 184 8.09 -19.54 -17.57
N PHE A 185 7.45 -20.02 -16.49
CA PHE A 185 8.10 -20.39 -15.23
C PHE A 185 8.41 -21.87 -15.12
N ILE A 186 7.66 -22.69 -15.88
CA ILE A 186 7.89 -24.15 -15.95
C ILE A 186 8.96 -24.49 -17.00
N ALA A 187 9.46 -23.50 -17.76
CA ALA A 187 10.47 -23.74 -18.78
C ALA A 187 11.69 -24.45 -18.18
N LYS A 188 12.02 -25.62 -18.72
CA LYS A 188 13.15 -26.43 -18.23
C LYS A 188 14.48 -25.68 -18.21
N GLU A 189 14.62 -24.67 -19.08
CA GLU A 189 15.79 -23.81 -19.14
C GLU A 189 15.92 -22.93 -17.88
N LEU A 190 14.83 -22.30 -17.47
CA LEU A 190 14.78 -21.47 -16.24
C LEU A 190 15.02 -22.35 -15.00
N GLN A 191 14.40 -23.54 -14.93
CA GLN A 191 14.61 -24.46 -13.81
C GLN A 191 16.08 -24.88 -13.68
N ARG A 192 16.70 -25.33 -14.79
CA ARG A 192 18.12 -25.71 -14.79
C ARG A 192 19.04 -24.56 -14.42
N TRP A 193 18.67 -23.33 -14.78
CA TRP A 193 19.45 -22.16 -14.41
C TRP A 193 19.33 -21.85 -12.93
N LEU A 194 18.12 -21.91 -12.36
CA LEU A 194 17.90 -21.75 -10.92
C LEU A 194 18.61 -22.83 -10.09
N ASP A 195 18.57 -24.08 -10.53
CA ASP A 195 19.28 -25.19 -9.88
C ASP A 195 20.81 -24.93 -9.84
N ARG A 196 21.39 -24.43 -10.94
CA ARG A 196 22.82 -24.05 -10.98
C ARG A 196 23.14 -22.88 -10.05
N ALA A 197 22.19 -21.98 -9.84
CA ALA A 197 22.30 -20.87 -8.90
C ALA A 197 22.03 -21.28 -7.44
N ALA A 198 21.79 -22.56 -7.17
CA ALA A 198 21.39 -23.12 -5.87
C ALA A 198 20.11 -22.49 -5.29
N VAL A 199 19.21 -22.01 -6.15
CA VAL A 199 17.91 -21.41 -5.78
C VAL A 199 16.82 -22.45 -5.91
N ARG A 200 16.09 -22.72 -4.83
CA ARG A 200 15.00 -23.70 -4.81
C ARG A 200 13.70 -23.06 -5.31
N THR A 201 12.98 -23.76 -6.18
CA THR A 201 11.68 -23.30 -6.67
C THR A 201 10.55 -23.82 -5.78
N LEU A 202 9.68 -22.93 -5.31
CA LEU A 202 8.46 -23.25 -4.58
C LEU A 202 7.25 -23.06 -5.51
N TYR A 203 6.82 -24.16 -6.13
CA TYR A 203 5.63 -24.11 -6.98
C TYR A 203 4.35 -24.09 -6.14
N ILE A 204 3.43 -23.22 -6.53
CA ILE A 204 2.11 -23.13 -5.91
C ILE A 204 1.29 -24.37 -6.36
N GLN A 205 0.69 -25.06 -5.40
CA GLN A 205 -0.18 -26.18 -5.72
C GLN A 205 -1.42 -25.72 -6.49
N LYS A 206 -1.89 -26.52 -7.45
CA LYS A 206 -3.16 -26.24 -8.15
C LYS A 206 -4.27 -26.03 -7.13
N ALA A 207 -5.04 -24.95 -7.28
CA ALA A 207 -6.11 -24.52 -6.39
C ALA A 207 -5.67 -23.96 -5.00
N SER A 208 -4.39 -23.60 -4.83
CA SER A 208 -3.88 -22.96 -3.60
C SER A 208 -3.39 -21.51 -3.81
N PRO A 209 -4.24 -20.58 -4.31
CA PRO A 209 -3.84 -19.20 -4.61
C PRO A 209 -3.31 -18.46 -3.36
N TRP A 210 -3.73 -18.86 -2.15
CA TRP A 210 -3.23 -18.27 -0.90
C TRP A 210 -1.73 -18.46 -0.66
N GLU A 211 -1.07 -19.38 -1.35
CA GLU A 211 0.37 -19.58 -1.25
C GLU A 211 1.15 -18.40 -1.86
N ASN A 212 0.60 -17.71 -2.87
CA ASN A 212 1.19 -16.53 -3.50
C ASN A 212 0.66 -15.20 -2.97
N GLY A 213 0.02 -15.22 -1.80
CA GLY A 213 -0.71 -14.07 -1.26
C GLY A 213 0.10 -12.79 -1.07
N TYR A 214 1.45 -12.84 -1.09
CA TYR A 214 2.29 -11.64 -0.98
C TYR A 214 2.34 -10.88 -2.30
N VAL A 215 2.66 -11.56 -3.40
CA VAL A 215 2.69 -10.91 -4.72
C VAL A 215 1.27 -10.56 -5.19
N GLU A 216 0.26 -11.39 -4.88
CA GLU A 216 -1.14 -11.04 -5.18
C GLU A 216 -1.58 -9.76 -4.43
N SER A 217 -1.20 -9.64 -3.15
CA SER A 217 -1.47 -8.43 -2.37
C SER A 217 -0.72 -7.22 -2.91
N PHE A 218 0.50 -7.39 -3.41
CA PHE A 218 1.27 -6.36 -4.08
C PHE A 218 0.59 -5.95 -5.39
N ASN A 219 0.27 -6.91 -6.24
CA ASN A 219 -0.41 -6.70 -7.52
C ASN A 219 -1.73 -5.96 -7.37
N GLY A 220 -2.49 -6.30 -6.31
CA GLY A 220 -3.72 -5.58 -5.96
C GLY A 220 -3.48 -4.11 -5.60
N LYS A 221 -2.33 -3.77 -5.01
CA LYS A 221 -1.95 -2.37 -4.72
C LYS A 221 -1.47 -1.65 -5.97
N LEU A 222 -0.63 -2.30 -6.77
CA LEU A 222 -0.15 -1.75 -8.03
C LEU A 222 -1.33 -1.39 -8.96
N ARG A 223 -2.33 -2.29 -9.06
CA ARG A 223 -3.55 -2.00 -9.81
C ARG A 223 -4.34 -0.83 -9.24
N ASP A 224 -4.59 -0.82 -7.93
CA ASP A 224 -5.41 0.18 -7.26
C ASP A 224 -4.76 1.56 -7.21
N GLU A 225 -3.44 1.61 -7.01
CA GLU A 225 -2.70 2.84 -6.80
C GLU A 225 -2.13 3.43 -8.11
N LEU A 226 -1.90 2.61 -9.15
CA LEU A 226 -1.35 3.03 -10.43
C LEU A 226 -2.17 2.56 -11.64
N LEU A 227 -2.18 1.26 -11.98
CA LEU A 227 -2.65 0.78 -13.28
C LEU A 227 -4.11 1.13 -13.61
N ASN A 228 -4.98 1.24 -12.61
CA ASN A 228 -6.38 1.66 -12.82
C ASN A 228 -6.55 3.19 -12.96
N ARG A 229 -5.47 3.94 -12.92
CA ARG A 229 -5.50 5.42 -12.92
C ARG A 229 -4.71 6.01 -14.07
N GLU A 230 -3.76 5.25 -14.58
CA GLU A 230 -2.89 5.68 -15.69
C GLU A 230 -3.33 5.05 -17.00
N LEU A 231 -3.19 5.79 -18.06
CA LEU A 231 -3.37 5.36 -19.44
C LEU A 231 -2.05 5.48 -20.17
N PHE A 232 -1.41 4.37 -20.43
CA PHE A 232 -0.08 4.34 -21.04
C PHE A 232 -0.18 4.48 -22.57
N LEU A 233 0.54 5.44 -23.13
CA LEU A 233 0.63 5.65 -24.58
C LEU A 233 1.62 4.68 -25.24
N SER A 234 2.65 4.25 -24.52
CA SER A 234 3.72 3.41 -25.04
C SER A 234 4.34 2.51 -23.99
N VAL A 235 5.12 1.49 -24.44
CA VAL A 235 5.91 0.63 -23.54
C VAL A 235 7.01 1.40 -22.80
N PRO A 236 7.78 2.30 -23.42
CA PRO A 236 8.78 3.10 -22.72
C PRO A 236 8.18 3.99 -21.62
N GLU A 237 7.06 4.63 -21.89
CA GLU A 237 6.35 5.43 -20.89
C GLU A 237 5.86 4.57 -19.72
N ALA A 238 5.19 3.46 -20.02
CA ALA A 238 4.74 2.52 -18.97
C ALA A 238 5.92 2.04 -18.10
N ARG A 239 7.08 1.79 -18.70
CA ARG A 239 8.31 1.41 -17.98
C ARG A 239 8.78 2.51 -17.04
N PHE A 240 8.84 3.75 -17.54
CA PHE A 240 9.25 4.90 -16.75
C PHE A 240 8.30 5.12 -15.54
N VAL A 241 7.00 5.18 -15.79
CA VAL A 241 6.00 5.42 -14.73
C VAL A 241 5.99 4.29 -13.69
N LEU A 242 6.15 3.04 -14.12
CA LEU A 242 6.22 1.90 -13.21
C LEU A 242 7.49 1.89 -12.36
N ASP A 243 8.63 2.31 -12.92
CA ASP A 243 9.88 2.45 -12.16
C ASP A 243 9.79 3.56 -11.11
N GLU A 244 9.22 4.72 -11.45
CA GLU A 244 8.96 5.80 -10.49
C GLU A 244 8.02 5.32 -9.37
N TRP A 245 6.91 4.66 -9.72
CA TRP A 245 6.01 4.10 -8.71
C TRP A 245 6.69 3.05 -7.84
N ARG A 246 7.57 2.20 -8.39
CA ARG A 246 8.35 1.21 -7.62
C ARG A 246 9.29 1.88 -6.61
N LEU A 247 9.95 2.97 -7.01
CA LEU A 247 10.79 3.77 -6.11
C LEU A 247 9.95 4.39 -4.98
N GLU A 248 8.81 4.98 -5.31
CA GLU A 248 7.86 5.50 -4.33
C GLU A 248 7.35 4.42 -3.37
N TYR A 249 6.97 3.27 -3.91
CA TYR A 249 6.51 2.12 -3.14
C TYR A 249 7.57 1.65 -2.14
N ASN A 250 8.81 1.55 -2.55
CA ASN A 250 9.91 1.07 -1.71
C ASN A 250 10.37 2.12 -0.68
N HIS A 251 10.44 3.39 -1.06
CA HIS A 251 11.10 4.42 -0.24
C HIS A 251 10.14 5.36 0.49
N ARG A 252 8.91 5.52 0.03
CA ARG A 252 7.97 6.49 0.60
C ARG A 252 6.67 5.89 1.15
N ARG A 253 6.25 4.73 0.65
CA ARG A 253 4.98 4.14 1.01
C ARG A 253 5.02 3.45 2.38
N PRO A 254 4.28 3.92 3.42
CA PRO A 254 4.21 3.26 4.71
C PRO A 254 3.45 1.91 4.62
N HIS A 255 3.99 0.87 5.23
CA HIS A 255 3.42 -0.47 5.26
C HIS A 255 2.98 -0.89 6.65
N SER A 256 1.69 -1.17 6.85
CA SER A 256 1.16 -1.63 8.14
C SER A 256 1.79 -2.95 8.60
N GLY A 257 2.07 -3.87 7.67
CA GLY A 257 2.73 -5.15 7.97
C GLY A 257 4.22 -5.02 8.31
N LEU A 258 4.82 -3.83 8.19
CA LEU A 258 6.20 -3.51 8.55
C LEU A 258 6.25 -2.44 9.66
N ASN A 259 5.25 -2.42 10.54
CA ASN A 259 5.12 -1.39 11.58
C ASN A 259 5.18 0.05 11.02
N TRP A 260 4.51 0.27 9.90
CA TRP A 260 4.44 1.55 9.16
C TRP A 260 5.77 2.04 8.60
N GLN A 261 6.81 1.22 8.61
CA GLN A 261 8.05 1.52 7.90
C GLN A 261 7.86 1.32 6.39
N THR A 262 8.69 2.00 5.61
CA THR A 262 8.79 1.73 4.17
C THR A 262 9.55 0.42 3.94
N PRO A 263 9.31 -0.31 2.84
CA PRO A 263 10.04 -1.54 2.53
C PRO A 263 11.56 -1.37 2.56
N ALA A 264 12.10 -0.31 1.95
CA ALA A 264 13.54 -0.05 1.91
C ALA A 264 14.11 0.27 3.30
N ALA A 265 13.41 1.08 4.12
CA ALA A 265 13.87 1.37 5.48
C ALA A 265 13.84 0.12 6.38
N TYR A 266 12.84 -0.76 6.16
CA TYR A 266 12.79 -2.04 6.86
C TYR A 266 13.94 -2.96 6.43
N ALA A 267 14.19 -3.07 5.12
CA ALA A 267 15.27 -3.88 4.58
C ALA A 267 16.67 -3.41 5.05
N ALA A 268 16.90 -2.10 5.10
CA ALA A 268 18.17 -1.54 5.58
C ALA A 268 18.49 -1.97 7.02
N LYS A 269 17.49 -1.95 7.90
CA LYS A 269 17.67 -2.40 9.29
C LYS A 269 18.01 -3.88 9.44
N MET A 270 17.63 -4.71 8.45
CA MET A 270 17.87 -6.15 8.48
C MET A 270 19.28 -6.52 7.95
N ILE A 271 19.98 -5.58 7.32
CA ILE A 271 21.38 -5.79 6.89
C ILE A 271 22.31 -5.79 8.10
N ASP A 272 22.02 -4.99 9.12
CA ASP A 272 22.85 -4.80 10.31
C ASP A 272 22.57 -5.83 11.43
N GLN A 273 21.61 -6.74 11.26
CA GLN A 273 21.28 -7.77 12.25
C GLN A 273 21.78 -9.14 11.80
N PRO A 274 22.58 -9.85 12.61
CA PRO A 274 22.95 -11.24 12.32
C PRO A 274 21.69 -12.11 12.27
N ALA A 275 21.65 -13.04 11.32
CA ALA A 275 20.55 -13.99 11.16
C ALA A 275 20.25 -14.70 12.48
N GLY A 276 19.07 -14.50 13.06
CA GLY A 276 18.63 -15.23 14.25
C GLY A 276 17.94 -14.42 15.35
N VAL A 277 17.97 -13.09 15.32
CA VAL A 277 17.31 -12.28 16.36
C VAL A 277 16.02 -11.66 15.81
N PHE A 278 14.88 -12.28 16.12
CA PHE A 278 13.57 -11.68 15.85
C PHE A 278 13.23 -10.65 16.94
N PRO A 279 13.08 -9.35 16.64
CA PRO A 279 12.53 -8.45 17.64
C PRO A 279 11.05 -8.80 17.89
N ALA A 280 10.73 -9.16 19.12
CA ALA A 280 9.35 -9.19 19.58
C ALA A 280 8.72 -7.81 19.28
N ALA A 281 7.45 -7.81 18.87
CA ALA A 281 6.70 -6.61 18.51
C ALA A 281 6.65 -5.61 19.70
N SER A 282 7.67 -4.77 19.82
CA SER A 282 7.69 -3.66 20.77
C SER A 282 7.20 -2.39 20.06
N ARG A 283 6.20 -1.77 20.65
CA ARG A 283 5.77 -0.42 20.30
C ARG A 283 6.92 0.54 20.60
N VAL A 284 7.71 0.90 19.60
CA VAL A 284 8.79 1.88 19.75
C VAL A 284 8.50 3.12 18.93
N ALA A 285 8.73 4.25 19.57
CA ALA A 285 8.60 5.59 19.01
C ALA A 285 9.46 5.80 17.77
N SER A 286 8.94 6.57 16.82
CA SER A 286 9.56 6.88 15.53
C SER A 286 10.86 7.67 15.69
N PRO A 287 11.92 7.37 14.92
CA PRO A 287 13.06 8.27 14.81
C PRO A 287 12.70 9.48 13.94
N VAL A 288 13.08 10.64 14.46
CA VAL A 288 13.02 11.94 13.79
C VAL A 288 14.14 12.00 12.73
N GLY A 289 13.79 12.40 11.50
CA GLY A 289 14.77 12.99 10.61
C GLY A 289 14.88 12.37 9.22
N ALA A 290 13.96 12.73 8.35
CA ALA A 290 14.19 13.03 6.92
C ALA A 290 12.90 13.68 6.40
N THR A 291 12.94 14.95 6.08
CA THR A 291 11.84 15.66 5.44
C THR A 291 11.64 15.06 4.04
N PRO A 292 10.48 14.51 3.71
CA PRO A 292 10.23 14.04 2.36
C PRO A 292 10.17 15.26 1.43
N LEU A 293 11.04 15.30 0.43
CA LEU A 293 10.89 16.23 -0.69
C LEU A 293 9.59 15.88 -1.43
N PRO A 294 8.82 16.89 -1.88
CA PRO A 294 7.63 16.65 -2.69
C PRO A 294 8.01 15.93 -3.98
N PRO A 295 7.14 15.05 -4.51
CA PRO A 295 7.33 14.51 -5.85
C PRO A 295 7.45 15.67 -6.85
N THR A 296 8.36 15.57 -7.80
CA THR A 296 8.48 16.53 -8.90
C THR A 296 7.15 16.57 -9.64
N PRO A 297 6.57 17.77 -9.89
CA PRO A 297 5.40 17.86 -10.73
C PRO A 297 5.73 17.30 -12.11
N HIS A 298 4.89 16.43 -12.64
CA HIS A 298 4.93 16.07 -14.06
C HIS A 298 4.81 17.37 -14.84
N ALA A 299 5.81 17.67 -15.66
CA ALA A 299 5.72 18.78 -16.60
C ALA A 299 4.59 18.47 -17.59
N ASP A 300 3.66 19.43 -17.73
CA ASP A 300 2.59 19.42 -18.74
C ASP A 300 3.16 19.35 -20.16
#